data_d6191b76bd23c22510543057d163d97f
#
_entry.id   d6191b76bd23c22510543057d163d97f
#
_cell.length_a   1.000
_cell.length_b   1.000
_cell.length_c   1.000
_cell.angle_alpha   90.00
_cell.angle_beta   90.00
_cell.angle_gamma   90.00
#
_symmetry.space_group_name_H-M   'P 1'
#
loop_
_entity.id
_entity.type
_entity.pdbx_description
1 polymer ?
#
loop_
_entity_poly.entity_id
_entity_poly.type
_entity_poly.pdbx_seq_one_letter_code
_entity_poly.pdbx_strand_id
1 'polypeptide(L)'
;MRRSPLPWSRRILLALLAGAATAAVSHGQWLWRQDEVAYDLMVGSWDYRPDPSVLIVAIDEGSLQRLGQWPWPRSVHARLLDRLTDAGAERVALDLMLSEPDRRDARQDAELAAAIRRNGRVVLPVLAAPAAGDRMAEEMLPIPLIAASAAAMGHSDVEVDGDGVARGVYLHAGIGQAHWPSCPP
;
A
#
# COMPACT_ATOMS: atom_id res chain seq x y z
N MET A 1 -16.85 -55.09 28.30
CA MET A 1 -17.62 -54.77 27.07
C MET A 1 -16.65 -54.42 25.93
N ARG A 2 -16.38 -55.36 25.00
CA ARG A 2 -15.56 -55.08 23.80
C ARG A 2 -16.44 -54.38 22.77
N ARG A 3 -16.18 -53.11 22.50
CA ARG A 3 -16.84 -52.38 21.38
C ARG A 3 -16.36 -53.02 20.06
N SER A 4 -17.30 -53.62 19.29
CA SER A 4 -16.98 -54.14 17.97
C SER A 4 -16.49 -53.00 17.07
N PRO A 5 -15.38 -53.15 16.32
CA PRO A 5 -14.90 -52.12 15.44
C PRO A 5 -15.94 -51.82 14.36
N LEU A 6 -16.15 -50.53 14.07
CA LEU A 6 -17.05 -50.12 13.00
C LEU A 6 -16.66 -50.80 11.67
N PRO A 7 -17.62 -51.27 10.87
CA PRO A 7 -17.34 -51.85 9.58
C PRO A 7 -16.65 -50.85 8.66
N TRP A 8 -15.73 -51.33 7.82
CA TRP A 8 -14.90 -50.51 6.94
C TRP A 8 -15.69 -49.50 6.11
N SER A 9 -16.83 -49.88 5.58
CA SER A 9 -17.75 -49.02 4.81
C SER A 9 -18.21 -47.78 5.59
N ARG A 10 -18.50 -47.93 6.89
CA ARG A 10 -18.90 -46.81 7.76
C ARG A 10 -17.71 -45.87 8.05
N ARG A 11 -16.48 -46.40 8.16
CA ARG A 11 -15.26 -45.59 8.34
C ARG A 11 -15.00 -44.74 7.11
N ILE A 12 -15.11 -45.31 5.91
CA ILE A 12 -14.98 -44.58 4.64
C ILE A 12 -16.05 -43.50 4.52
N LEU A 13 -17.31 -43.83 4.81
CA LEU A 13 -18.41 -42.86 4.76
C LEU A 13 -18.15 -41.68 5.73
N LEU A 14 -17.74 -41.96 6.95
CA LEU A 14 -17.42 -40.91 7.94
C LEU A 14 -16.22 -40.06 7.49
N ALA A 15 -15.19 -40.66 6.91
CA ALA A 15 -14.05 -39.93 6.37
C ALA A 15 -14.45 -39.01 5.19
N LEU A 16 -15.30 -39.49 4.29
CA LEU A 16 -15.84 -38.71 3.18
C LEU A 16 -16.71 -37.55 3.68
N LEU A 17 -17.58 -37.80 4.65
CA LEU A 17 -18.42 -36.74 5.24
C LEU A 17 -17.58 -35.69 5.97
N ALA A 18 -16.58 -36.12 6.74
CA ALA A 18 -15.66 -35.19 7.38
C ALA A 18 -14.86 -34.36 6.35
N GLY A 19 -14.35 -35.02 5.30
CA GLY A 19 -13.66 -34.33 4.21
C GLY A 19 -14.55 -33.32 3.48
N ALA A 20 -15.80 -33.73 3.17
CA ALA A 20 -16.78 -32.84 2.54
C ALA A 20 -17.16 -31.66 3.45
N ALA A 21 -17.33 -31.87 4.74
CA ALA A 21 -17.63 -30.83 5.72
C ALA A 21 -16.44 -29.83 5.83
N THR A 22 -15.20 -30.34 5.91
CA THR A 22 -13.99 -29.51 5.94
C THR A 22 -13.88 -28.69 4.66
N ALA A 23 -14.08 -29.32 3.50
CA ALA A 23 -14.04 -28.63 2.22
C ALA A 23 -15.12 -27.53 2.11
N ALA A 24 -16.35 -27.81 2.60
CA ALA A 24 -17.44 -26.84 2.61
C ALA A 24 -17.13 -25.64 3.53
N VAL A 25 -16.57 -25.86 4.72
CA VAL A 25 -16.17 -24.80 5.66
C VAL A 25 -15.06 -23.96 5.06
N SER A 26 -14.02 -24.58 4.47
CA SER A 26 -12.89 -23.87 3.86
C SER A 26 -13.31 -23.08 2.62
N HIS A 27 -14.16 -23.67 1.75
CA HIS A 27 -14.63 -22.99 0.55
C HIS A 27 -15.62 -21.86 0.86
N GLY A 28 -16.45 -22.04 1.90
CA GLY A 28 -17.43 -21.05 2.35
C GLY A 28 -16.81 -19.88 3.13
N GLN A 29 -15.51 -19.88 3.38
CA GLN A 29 -14.82 -18.86 4.20
C GLN A 29 -15.51 -18.57 5.54
N TRP A 30 -16.16 -19.58 6.15
CA TRP A 30 -16.93 -19.38 7.38
C TRP A 30 -16.05 -19.08 8.60
N LEU A 31 -14.76 -19.37 8.51
CA LEU A 31 -13.79 -19.15 9.56
C LEU A 31 -12.85 -17.94 9.26
N TRP A 32 -13.14 -17.15 8.22
CA TRP A 32 -12.27 -16.04 7.82
C TRP A 32 -11.95 -15.09 8.98
N ARG A 33 -12.94 -14.74 9.82
CA ARG A 33 -12.74 -13.87 10.98
C ARG A 33 -11.80 -14.49 12.03
N GLN A 34 -11.92 -15.79 12.26
CA GLN A 34 -11.05 -16.50 13.21
C GLN A 34 -9.64 -16.60 12.67
N ASP A 35 -9.48 -16.79 11.37
CA ASP A 35 -8.19 -16.82 10.69
C ASP A 35 -7.51 -15.44 10.79
N GLU A 36 -8.24 -14.35 10.58
CA GLU A 36 -7.73 -12.98 10.73
C GLU A 36 -7.33 -12.66 12.17
N VAL A 37 -8.16 -13.00 13.15
CA VAL A 37 -7.81 -12.83 14.57
C VAL A 37 -6.56 -13.64 14.94
N ALA A 38 -6.45 -14.88 14.46
CA ALA A 38 -5.27 -15.69 14.69
C ALA A 38 -4.03 -15.09 14.02
N TYR A 39 -4.15 -14.58 12.80
CA TYR A 39 -3.09 -13.87 12.09
C TYR A 39 -2.63 -12.63 12.86
N ASP A 40 -3.56 -11.77 13.28
CA ASP A 40 -3.23 -10.54 14.02
C ASP A 40 -2.54 -10.83 15.35
N LEU A 41 -2.99 -11.87 16.07
CA LEU A 41 -2.32 -12.31 17.31
C LEU A 41 -0.90 -12.82 17.05
N MET A 42 -0.70 -13.55 15.95
CA MET A 42 0.62 -14.05 15.56
C MET A 42 1.54 -12.91 15.14
N VAL A 43 1.07 -11.99 14.31
CA VAL A 43 1.84 -10.81 13.88
C VAL A 43 2.15 -9.90 15.08
N GLY A 44 1.17 -9.66 15.96
CA GLY A 44 1.36 -8.86 17.17
C GLY A 44 2.34 -9.46 18.18
N SER A 45 2.56 -10.79 18.13
CA SER A 45 3.56 -11.47 18.94
C SER A 45 4.95 -11.49 18.33
N TRP A 46 5.08 -11.08 17.07
CA TRP A 46 6.36 -11.04 16.37
C TRP A 46 7.17 -9.84 16.84
N ASP A 47 8.35 -10.11 17.39
CA ASP A 47 9.31 -9.05 17.76
C ASP A 47 9.98 -8.50 16.49
N TYR A 48 9.23 -7.66 15.75
CA TYR A 48 9.73 -7.00 14.56
C TYR A 48 10.54 -5.77 14.96
N ARG A 49 11.83 -5.79 14.64
CA ARG A 49 12.68 -4.61 14.78
C ARG A 49 12.66 -3.82 13.49
N PRO A 50 12.26 -2.54 13.52
CA PRO A 50 12.34 -1.69 12.33
C PRO A 50 13.77 -1.65 11.78
N ASP A 51 13.90 -1.69 10.46
CA ASP A 51 15.20 -1.53 9.82
C ASP A 51 15.70 -0.08 10.07
N PRO A 52 16.87 0.10 10.71
CA PRO A 52 17.40 1.42 11.02
C PRO A 52 17.79 2.23 9.77
N SER A 53 17.85 1.61 8.60
CA SER A 53 18.09 2.30 7.33
C SER A 53 16.85 2.99 6.77
N VAL A 54 15.66 2.69 7.29
CA VAL A 54 14.38 3.28 6.86
C VAL A 54 13.98 4.40 7.79
N LEU A 55 13.82 5.60 7.25
CA LEU A 55 13.34 6.79 7.97
C LEU A 55 11.98 7.21 7.42
N ILE A 56 10.96 7.24 8.28
CA ILE A 56 9.64 7.78 7.93
C ILE A 56 9.58 9.25 8.34
N VAL A 57 9.36 10.13 7.36
CA VAL A 57 9.12 11.56 7.58
C VAL A 57 7.62 11.82 7.46
N ALA A 58 6.95 11.86 8.59
CA ALA A 58 5.49 12.02 8.63
C ALA A 58 5.07 13.50 8.60
N ILE A 59 3.95 13.77 7.94
CA ILE A 59 3.20 15.02 8.06
C ILE A 59 2.29 14.88 9.28
N ASP A 60 2.79 15.32 10.41
CA ASP A 60 2.12 15.21 11.71
C ASP A 60 1.54 16.55 12.20
N GLU A 61 0.84 16.51 13.34
CA GLU A 61 0.24 17.69 13.95
C GLU A 61 1.30 18.78 14.25
N GLY A 62 2.50 18.38 14.68
CA GLY A 62 3.59 19.31 14.93
C GLY A 62 4.08 20.02 13.67
N SER A 63 4.08 19.34 12.55
CA SER A 63 4.40 19.89 11.23
C SER A 63 3.31 20.86 10.76
N LEU A 64 2.01 20.49 10.97
CA LEU A 64 0.88 21.34 10.63
C LEU A 64 0.89 22.64 11.45
N GLN A 65 1.21 22.59 12.74
CA GLN A 65 1.31 23.77 13.59
C GLN A 65 2.45 24.71 13.16
N ARG A 66 3.56 24.18 12.64
CA ARG A 66 4.73 24.98 12.25
C ARG A 66 4.64 25.53 10.82
N LEU A 67 4.11 24.75 9.90
CA LEU A 67 4.08 25.06 8.47
C LEU A 67 2.70 25.53 7.98
N GLY A 68 1.67 25.45 8.83
CA GLY A 68 0.29 25.77 8.50
C GLY A 68 -0.49 24.58 7.97
N GLN A 69 -1.75 24.84 7.61
CA GLN A 69 -2.66 23.82 7.14
C GLN A 69 -2.22 23.17 5.82
N TRP A 70 -2.45 21.88 5.73
CA TRP A 70 -2.33 21.11 4.49
C TRP A 70 -3.44 21.50 3.47
N PRO A 71 -3.18 21.49 2.15
CA PRO A 71 -1.92 21.13 1.48
C PRO A 71 -0.89 22.27 1.47
N TRP A 72 0.36 21.91 1.69
CA TRP A 72 1.47 22.88 1.66
C TRP A 72 1.88 23.21 0.21
N PRO A 73 2.49 24.40 0.01
CA PRO A 73 3.11 24.79 -1.25
C PRO A 73 4.17 23.77 -1.70
N ARG A 74 4.30 23.55 -3.01
CA ARG A 74 5.30 22.63 -3.58
C ARG A 74 6.74 22.97 -3.17
N SER A 75 7.02 24.22 -2.93
CA SER A 75 8.34 24.70 -2.45
C SER A 75 8.72 24.12 -1.08
N VAL A 76 7.75 23.77 -0.23
CA VAL A 76 8.04 23.10 1.06
C VAL A 76 8.61 21.71 0.80
N HIS A 77 7.98 20.95 -0.10
CA HIS A 77 8.43 19.62 -0.50
C HIS A 77 9.75 19.65 -1.26
N ALA A 78 9.95 20.66 -2.11
CA ALA A 78 11.23 20.89 -2.78
C ALA A 78 12.39 21.07 -1.77
N ARG A 79 12.18 21.92 -0.77
CA ARG A 79 13.19 22.12 0.30
C ARG A 79 13.42 20.85 1.13
N LEU A 80 12.39 20.06 1.39
CA LEU A 80 12.54 18.76 2.06
C LEU A 80 13.44 17.84 1.24
N LEU A 81 13.16 17.70 -0.05
CA LEU A 81 13.96 16.86 -0.95
C LEU A 81 15.42 17.32 -1.03
N ASP A 82 15.66 18.63 -1.11
CA ASP A 82 17.03 19.17 -1.08
C ASP A 82 17.76 18.79 0.22
N ARG A 83 17.10 18.91 1.38
CA ARG A 83 17.67 18.48 2.67
C ARG A 83 17.93 16.98 2.76
N LEU A 84 17.03 16.16 2.23
CA LEU A 84 17.23 14.70 2.18
C LEU A 84 18.39 14.34 1.25
N THR A 85 18.54 15.07 0.15
CA THR A 85 19.66 14.93 -0.78
C THR A 85 20.99 15.28 -0.09
N ASP A 86 21.04 16.41 0.61
CA ASP A 86 22.23 16.86 1.34
C ASP A 86 22.58 15.91 2.50
N ALA A 87 21.56 15.28 3.11
CA ALA A 87 21.74 14.27 4.14
C ALA A 87 22.16 12.89 3.59
N GLY A 88 22.24 12.72 2.27
CA GLY A 88 22.69 11.50 1.64
C GLY A 88 21.64 10.38 1.59
N ALA A 89 20.34 10.72 1.61
CA ALA A 89 19.29 9.73 1.45
C ALA A 89 19.47 8.94 0.14
N GLU A 90 19.54 7.61 0.24
CA GLU A 90 19.82 6.75 -0.90
C GLU A 90 18.61 6.65 -1.83
N ARG A 91 17.39 6.66 -1.28
CA ARG A 91 16.11 6.68 -2.00
C ARG A 91 15.11 7.52 -1.23
N VAL A 92 14.17 8.12 -1.93
CA VAL A 92 13.06 8.86 -1.32
C VAL A 92 11.77 8.41 -1.98
N ALA A 93 10.90 7.75 -1.22
CA ALA A 93 9.52 7.54 -1.62
C ALA A 93 8.70 8.76 -1.16
N LEU A 94 8.24 9.57 -2.09
CA LEU A 94 7.44 10.75 -1.80
C LEU A 94 5.96 10.41 -1.98
N ASP A 95 5.32 9.93 -0.92
CA ASP A 95 3.92 9.50 -0.95
C ASP A 95 2.95 10.69 -0.94
N LEU A 96 2.94 11.41 -2.05
CA LEU A 96 2.09 12.56 -2.29
C LEU A 96 1.46 12.48 -3.66
N MET A 97 0.13 12.61 -3.71
CA MET A 97 -0.60 12.71 -4.97
C MET A 97 -0.40 14.09 -5.58
N LEU A 98 0.31 14.13 -6.69
CA LEU A 98 0.68 15.34 -7.42
C LEU A 98 -0.02 15.38 -8.81
N SER A 99 -1.26 14.95 -8.85
CA SER A 99 -2.05 14.79 -10.09
C SER A 99 -2.60 16.10 -10.67
N GLU A 100 -2.62 17.17 -9.88
CA GLU A 100 -3.07 18.49 -10.32
C GLU A 100 -1.93 19.52 -10.26
N PRO A 101 -1.87 20.46 -11.22
CA PRO A 101 -0.96 21.60 -11.14
C PRO A 101 -1.22 22.45 -9.89
N ASP A 102 -0.19 23.08 -9.36
CA ASP A 102 -0.35 24.05 -8.27
C ASP A 102 -1.24 25.21 -8.74
N ARG A 103 -2.39 25.37 -8.06
CA ARG A 103 -3.40 26.38 -8.46
C ARG A 103 -3.00 27.80 -8.06
N ARG A 104 -2.00 27.98 -7.18
CA ARG A 104 -1.59 29.28 -6.67
C ARG A 104 -0.42 29.84 -7.46
N ASP A 105 0.55 29.01 -7.83
CA ASP A 105 1.73 29.42 -8.58
C ASP A 105 2.33 28.22 -9.36
N ALA A 106 2.13 28.18 -10.66
CA ALA A 106 2.67 27.16 -11.56
C ALA A 106 4.22 27.02 -11.50
N ARG A 107 4.94 28.07 -11.03
CA ARG A 107 6.39 28.00 -10.84
C ARG A 107 6.79 27.01 -9.75
N GLN A 108 5.92 26.75 -8.78
CA GLN A 108 6.19 25.80 -7.71
C GLN A 108 6.26 24.35 -8.19
N ASP A 109 5.49 23.99 -9.21
CA ASP A 109 5.61 22.66 -9.82
C ASP A 109 6.98 22.49 -10.50
N ALA A 110 7.48 23.54 -11.15
CA ALA A 110 8.82 23.54 -11.75
C ALA A 110 9.93 23.48 -10.69
N GLU A 111 9.76 24.16 -9.56
CA GLU A 111 10.68 24.11 -8.42
C GLU A 111 10.76 22.70 -7.83
N LEU A 112 9.61 22.07 -7.57
CA LEU A 112 9.56 20.71 -7.08
C LEU A 112 10.15 19.72 -8.09
N ALA A 113 9.80 19.83 -9.36
CA ALA A 113 10.35 19.01 -10.43
C ALA A 113 11.88 19.13 -10.52
N ALA A 114 12.42 20.35 -10.32
CA ALA A 114 13.87 20.57 -10.27
C ALA A 114 14.52 19.90 -9.05
N ALA A 115 13.89 19.94 -7.87
CA ALA A 115 14.39 19.28 -6.67
C ALA A 115 14.37 17.74 -6.85
N ILE A 116 13.31 17.19 -7.42
CA ILE A 116 13.19 15.76 -7.76
C ILE A 116 14.34 15.34 -8.69
N ARG A 117 14.60 16.11 -9.75
CA ARG A 117 15.73 15.83 -10.68
C ARG A 117 17.09 15.92 -10.00
N ARG A 118 17.30 16.92 -9.12
CA ARG A 118 18.58 17.05 -8.38
C ARG A 118 18.82 15.85 -7.47
N ASN A 119 17.77 15.37 -6.81
CA ASN A 119 17.86 14.15 -6.00
C ASN A 119 18.14 12.92 -6.86
N GLY A 120 17.44 12.76 -7.99
CA GLY A 120 17.64 11.69 -8.97
C GLY A 120 17.22 10.29 -8.50
N ARG A 121 16.63 10.15 -7.31
CA ARG A 121 16.28 8.85 -6.68
C ARG A 121 14.90 8.90 -6.03
N VAL A 122 14.06 9.84 -6.44
CA VAL A 122 12.69 9.97 -5.95
C VAL A 122 11.77 9.03 -6.69
N VAL A 123 10.98 8.27 -5.93
CA VAL A 123 9.88 7.44 -6.42
C VAL A 123 8.56 8.13 -6.09
N LEU A 124 7.63 8.17 -7.03
CA LEU A 124 6.32 8.79 -6.88
C LEU A 124 5.20 7.74 -6.94
N PRO A 125 4.10 7.97 -6.19
CA PRO A 125 2.97 7.07 -6.20
C PRO A 125 2.12 7.25 -7.47
N VAL A 126 1.54 6.15 -7.89
CA VAL A 126 0.41 6.07 -8.81
C VAL A 126 -0.75 5.47 -8.04
N LEU A 127 -1.95 6.02 -8.19
CA LEU A 127 -3.14 5.49 -7.54
C LEU A 127 -4.14 5.04 -8.59
N ALA A 128 -4.61 3.81 -8.49
CA ALA A 128 -5.72 3.32 -9.28
C ALA A 128 -7.04 3.73 -8.61
N ALA A 129 -7.78 4.67 -9.24
CA ALA A 129 -9.11 5.02 -8.80
C ALA A 129 -10.12 4.02 -9.40
N PRO A 130 -10.82 3.22 -8.58
CA PRO A 130 -11.80 2.28 -9.08
C PRO A 130 -12.97 3.01 -9.75
N ALA A 131 -13.62 2.34 -10.69
CA ALA A 131 -14.85 2.83 -11.30
C ALA A 131 -15.91 3.10 -10.23
N ALA A 132 -16.51 4.29 -10.25
CA ALA A 132 -17.56 4.67 -9.30
C ALA A 132 -18.73 5.32 -10.04
N GLY A 133 -19.90 4.69 -10.02
CA GLY A 133 -21.07 5.13 -10.81
C GLY A 133 -20.76 5.11 -12.31
N ASP A 134 -20.99 6.23 -12.99
CA ASP A 134 -20.71 6.38 -14.43
C ASP A 134 -19.23 6.69 -14.75
N ARG A 135 -18.36 6.81 -13.75
CA ARG A 135 -16.93 7.03 -13.97
C ARG A 135 -16.22 5.73 -14.26
N MET A 136 -15.46 5.71 -15.35
CA MET A 136 -14.54 4.60 -15.62
C MET A 136 -13.42 4.59 -14.61
N ALA A 137 -12.83 3.41 -14.39
CA ALA A 137 -11.61 3.30 -13.60
C ALA A 137 -10.51 4.15 -14.26
N GLU A 138 -9.78 4.92 -13.48
CA GLU A 138 -8.75 5.85 -13.94
C GLU A 138 -7.49 5.72 -13.09
N GLU A 139 -6.33 5.79 -13.72
CA GLU A 139 -5.05 5.88 -13.03
C GLU A 139 -4.70 7.35 -12.78
N MET A 140 -4.58 7.73 -11.51
CA MET A 140 -4.12 9.05 -11.14
C MET A 140 -2.60 9.07 -11.12
N LEU A 141 -2.03 9.76 -12.10
CA LEU A 141 -0.60 9.97 -12.25
C LEU A 141 -0.20 11.37 -11.76
N PRO A 142 1.03 11.57 -11.32
CA PRO A 142 1.58 12.92 -11.15
C PRO A 142 1.50 13.70 -12.47
N ILE A 143 1.41 15.03 -12.38
CA ILE A 143 1.44 15.87 -13.59
C ILE A 143 2.70 15.58 -14.43
N PRO A 144 2.65 15.70 -15.78
CA PRO A 144 3.73 15.25 -16.67
C PRO A 144 5.11 15.81 -16.32
N LEU A 145 5.17 17.07 -15.89
CA LEU A 145 6.42 17.72 -15.49
C LEU A 145 7.09 17.04 -14.29
N ILE A 146 6.30 16.66 -13.30
CA ILE A 146 6.76 15.98 -12.07
C ILE A 146 7.04 14.52 -12.36
N ALA A 147 6.16 13.82 -13.07
CA ALA A 147 6.35 12.43 -13.48
C ALA A 147 7.64 12.23 -14.26
N ALA A 148 7.93 13.10 -15.24
CA ALA A 148 9.16 13.05 -16.03
C ALA A 148 10.43 13.36 -15.23
N SER A 149 10.30 13.86 -14.00
CA SER A 149 11.43 14.21 -13.13
C SER A 149 11.77 13.10 -12.15
N ALA A 150 10.85 12.16 -11.92
CA ALA A 150 11.03 11.03 -10.99
C ALA A 150 11.97 9.97 -11.54
N ALA A 151 12.66 9.26 -10.66
CA ALA A 151 13.46 8.10 -11.00
C ALA A 151 12.60 6.89 -11.35
N ALA A 152 11.46 6.74 -10.67
CA ALA A 152 10.48 5.68 -10.91
C ALA A 152 9.09 6.11 -10.41
N MET A 153 8.08 5.35 -10.81
CA MET A 153 6.73 5.42 -10.27
C MET A 153 6.28 4.01 -9.88
N GLY A 154 5.42 3.92 -8.87
CA GLY A 154 4.83 2.68 -8.41
C GLY A 154 3.49 2.92 -7.75
N HIS A 155 2.68 1.89 -7.62
CA HIS A 155 1.40 2.00 -6.93
C HIS A 155 1.57 1.96 -5.41
N SER A 156 0.68 2.63 -4.70
CA SER A 156 0.57 2.60 -3.24
C SER A 156 -0.70 1.86 -2.76
N ASP A 157 -1.32 1.07 -3.64
CA ASP A 157 -2.53 0.34 -3.31
C ASP A 157 -2.20 -0.81 -2.35
N VAL A 158 -3.07 -0.96 -1.36
CA VAL A 158 -3.02 -2.04 -0.37
C VAL A 158 -4.28 -2.89 -0.50
N GLU A 159 -4.15 -4.17 -0.17
CA GLU A 159 -5.28 -5.07 -0.05
C GLU A 159 -5.96 -4.83 1.30
N VAL A 160 -7.22 -4.42 1.24
CA VAL A 160 -8.04 -4.19 2.44
C VAL A 160 -9.01 -5.35 2.58
N ASP A 161 -8.92 -6.06 3.70
CA ASP A 161 -9.77 -7.19 4.02
C ASP A 161 -11.21 -6.76 4.32
N GLY A 162 -12.10 -7.75 4.46
CA GLY A 162 -13.52 -7.51 4.71
C GLY A 162 -13.85 -6.79 6.02
N ASP A 163 -12.89 -6.72 6.95
CA ASP A 163 -12.98 -5.97 8.21
C ASP A 163 -12.39 -4.54 8.13
N GLY A 164 -11.89 -4.14 6.97
CA GLY A 164 -11.30 -2.82 6.75
C GLY A 164 -9.82 -2.71 7.15
N VAL A 165 -9.17 -3.82 7.49
CA VAL A 165 -7.75 -3.85 7.86
C VAL A 165 -6.91 -4.21 6.63
N ALA A 166 -5.81 -3.49 6.42
CA ALA A 166 -4.84 -3.81 5.37
C ALA A 166 -3.81 -4.81 5.90
N ARG A 167 -3.85 -6.06 5.39
CA ARG A 167 -2.91 -7.13 5.74
C ARG A 167 -2.06 -7.60 4.58
N GLY A 168 -2.38 -7.13 3.37
CA GLY A 168 -1.71 -7.49 2.14
C GLY A 168 -1.29 -6.29 1.31
N VAL A 169 -0.28 -6.48 0.48
CA VAL A 169 0.19 -5.50 -0.50
C VAL A 169 0.25 -6.19 -1.85
N TYR A 170 -0.30 -5.55 -2.87
CA TYR A 170 -0.14 -6.03 -4.24
C TYR A 170 1.29 -5.79 -4.70
N LEU A 171 1.95 -6.79 -5.27
CA LEU A 171 3.28 -6.61 -5.85
C LEU A 171 3.21 -5.78 -7.14
N HIS A 172 2.11 -5.89 -7.86
CA HIS A 172 1.81 -5.10 -9.05
C HIS A 172 0.33 -4.75 -9.05
N ALA A 173 0.02 -3.53 -9.44
CA ALA A 173 -1.36 -3.06 -9.62
C ALA A 173 -1.49 -2.27 -10.94
N GLY A 174 -2.72 -1.91 -11.30
CA GLY A 174 -3.02 -1.12 -12.48
C GLY A 174 -4.39 -1.45 -13.05
N ILE A 175 -4.87 -0.62 -13.96
CA ILE A 175 -6.17 -0.81 -14.59
C ILE A 175 -6.01 -1.65 -15.86
N GLY A 176 -6.79 -2.73 -15.94
CA GLY A 176 -6.75 -3.70 -17.05
C GLY A 176 -5.62 -4.71 -16.94
N GLN A 177 -4.38 -4.28 -16.84
CA GLN A 177 -3.22 -5.12 -16.58
C GLN A 177 -2.40 -4.54 -15.42
N ALA A 178 -1.93 -5.41 -14.55
CA ALA A 178 -1.09 -5.01 -13.42
C ALA A 178 0.33 -4.68 -13.92
N HIS A 179 0.60 -3.42 -14.23
CA HIS A 179 1.87 -2.96 -14.83
C HIS A 179 2.69 -2.05 -13.92
N TRP A 180 2.08 -1.47 -12.89
CA TRP A 180 2.81 -0.68 -11.91
C TRP A 180 3.35 -1.60 -10.81
N PRO A 181 4.67 -1.60 -10.54
CA PRO A 181 5.21 -2.28 -9.38
C PRO A 181 4.74 -1.57 -8.10
N SER A 182 4.75 -2.29 -6.97
CA SER A 182 4.56 -1.66 -5.66
C SER A 182 5.61 -0.57 -5.45
N CYS A 183 5.19 0.59 -4.97
CA CYS A 183 6.12 1.61 -4.49
C CYS A 183 6.92 0.98 -3.34
N PRO A 184 8.26 0.90 -3.40
CA PRO A 184 9.01 0.35 -2.30
C PRO A 184 8.75 1.17 -1.03
N PRO A 185 8.60 0.49 0.13
CA PRO A 185 8.46 1.18 1.41
C PRO A 185 9.68 2.03 1.75
#